data_2fa08a80ca772b8546db1f347abf9206
#
_entry.id   2fa08a80ca772b8546db1f347abf9206
#
_cell.length_a   1.000
_cell.length_b   1.000
_cell.length_c   1.000
_cell.angle_alpha   90.00
_cell.angle_beta   90.00
_cell.angle_gamma   90.00
#
_symmetry.space_group_name_H-M   'P 1'
#
loop_
_entity.id
_entity.type
_entity.pdbx_description
1 polymer ?
#
loop_
_entity_poly.entity_id
_entity_poly.type
_entity_poly.pdbx_seq_one_letter_code
_entity_poly.pdbx_strand_id
1 'polypeptide(L)'
;GHASSVFRDVYRKQELGLTLLVILLLINSLVMHKLVVKPLVHYIASVHRGDPMPVEGALELQSLAEICNAAFEETQETQKIIRHEAEHDPLTDLLNRGSFNRIFPICCQGKTPFALVLVDIDHFKSINDTCGHTAGDEAIKRIASQLKSAFRSEDYTFRIGGDEFAVIMVDVSEALREPLEERLRLLCDTVAGSSTGLPPISISVGAAFSDRRNPESTLFNDADKALYDVKEHGKASYRIFG
;
A
#
# COMPACT_ATOMS: atom_id res chain seq x y z
N GLY A 1 -73.10 4.93 54.89
CA GLY A 1 -72.51 5.95 53.97
C GLY A 1 -71.02 6.16 54.14
N HIS A 2 -70.45 6.11 55.34
CA HIS A 2 -69.00 6.45 55.56
C HIS A 2 -68.01 5.32 55.14
N ALA A 3 -68.36 4.04 55.33
CA ALA A 3 -67.52 2.90 55.01
C ALA A 3 -67.30 2.74 53.49
N SER A 4 -68.34 3.02 52.67
CA SER A 4 -68.29 2.86 51.22
C SER A 4 -67.49 3.97 50.51
N SER A 5 -67.34 5.14 51.12
CA SER A 5 -66.45 6.20 50.61
C SER A 5 -65.00 5.93 50.88
N VAL A 6 -64.67 5.46 52.05
CA VAL A 6 -63.29 5.06 52.44
C VAL A 6 -62.77 3.89 51.59
N PHE A 7 -63.63 2.88 51.32
CA PHE A 7 -63.25 1.79 50.41
C PHE A 7 -62.97 2.28 48.98
N ARG A 8 -63.81 3.16 48.44
CA ARG A 8 -63.57 3.76 47.10
C ARG A 8 -62.30 4.57 47.03
N ASP A 9 -61.97 5.32 48.07
CA ASP A 9 -60.73 6.12 48.09
C ASP A 9 -59.49 5.21 48.18
N VAL A 10 -59.56 4.11 48.91
CA VAL A 10 -58.46 3.14 48.96
C VAL A 10 -58.26 2.45 47.61
N TYR A 11 -59.33 1.94 46.98
CA TYR A 11 -59.24 1.36 45.63
C TYR A 11 -58.70 2.33 44.60
N ARG A 12 -59.16 3.58 44.59
CA ARG A 12 -58.72 4.62 43.69
C ARG A 12 -57.22 4.94 43.86
N LYS A 13 -56.70 4.94 45.10
CA LYS A 13 -55.28 5.11 45.42
C LYS A 13 -54.47 3.91 44.95
N GLN A 14 -54.95 2.69 45.10
CA GLN A 14 -54.33 1.49 44.61
C GLN A 14 -54.26 1.44 43.09
N GLU A 15 -55.34 1.77 42.39
CA GLU A 15 -55.34 1.87 40.91
C GLU A 15 -54.38 2.93 40.43
N LEU A 16 -54.35 4.09 41.06
CA LEU A 16 -53.39 5.16 40.73
C LEU A 16 -51.93 4.73 40.94
N GLY A 17 -51.65 4.03 42.05
CA GLY A 17 -50.34 3.46 42.36
C GLY A 17 -49.89 2.46 41.33
N LEU A 18 -50.80 1.53 40.93
CA LEU A 18 -50.52 0.54 39.90
C LEU A 18 -50.25 1.15 38.54
N THR A 19 -51.06 2.15 38.16
CA THR A 19 -50.90 2.88 36.91
C THR A 19 -49.56 3.62 36.84
N LEU A 20 -49.17 4.30 37.92
CA LEU A 20 -47.85 4.97 38.04
C LEU A 20 -46.70 3.96 37.96
N LEU A 21 -46.83 2.79 38.59
CA LEU A 21 -45.82 1.73 38.49
C LEU A 21 -45.63 1.24 37.06
N VAL A 22 -46.75 1.00 36.34
CA VAL A 22 -46.70 0.56 34.93
C VAL A 22 -46.06 1.63 34.04
N ILE A 23 -46.43 2.90 34.25
CA ILE A 23 -45.80 4.02 33.49
C ILE A 23 -44.29 4.09 33.79
N LEU A 24 -43.89 3.95 35.04
CA LEU A 24 -42.47 3.95 35.40
C LEU A 24 -41.70 2.77 34.78
N LEU A 25 -42.27 1.59 34.76
CA LEU A 25 -41.68 0.44 34.08
C LEU A 25 -41.57 0.63 32.57
N LEU A 26 -42.56 1.23 31.90
CA LEU A 26 -42.52 1.56 30.50
C LEU A 26 -41.43 2.58 30.19
N ILE A 27 -41.32 3.65 30.99
CA ILE A 27 -40.27 4.66 30.87
C ILE A 27 -38.90 4.01 31.05
N ASN A 28 -38.71 3.21 32.09
CA ASN A 28 -37.46 2.51 32.33
C ASN A 28 -37.09 1.56 31.15
N SER A 29 -38.05 0.83 30.61
CA SER A 29 -37.87 -0.04 29.43
C SER A 29 -37.42 0.77 28.20
N LEU A 30 -38.06 1.92 27.94
CA LEU A 30 -37.68 2.83 26.84
C LEU A 30 -36.28 3.41 27.01
N VAL A 31 -35.93 3.81 28.22
CA VAL A 31 -34.59 4.34 28.55
C VAL A 31 -33.54 3.24 28.34
N MET A 32 -33.77 2.05 28.89
CA MET A 32 -32.85 0.91 28.69
C MET A 32 -32.69 0.53 27.24
N HIS A 33 -33.78 0.51 26.47
CA HIS A 33 -33.71 0.23 25.04
C HIS A 33 -32.87 1.27 24.30
N LYS A 34 -33.08 2.56 24.56
CA LYS A 34 -32.39 3.67 23.90
C LYS A 34 -30.91 3.79 24.30
N LEU A 35 -30.60 3.63 25.58
CA LEU A 35 -29.25 3.88 26.13
C LEU A 35 -28.36 2.65 26.13
N VAL A 36 -28.91 1.45 26.08
CA VAL A 36 -28.12 0.21 26.19
C VAL A 36 -28.36 -0.72 25.00
N VAL A 37 -29.60 -1.14 24.77
CA VAL A 37 -29.88 -2.21 23.79
C VAL A 37 -29.55 -1.77 22.37
N LYS A 38 -30.06 -0.61 21.95
CA LYS A 38 -29.83 -0.09 20.60
C LYS A 38 -28.33 0.18 20.30
N PRO A 39 -27.58 0.91 21.15
CA PRO A 39 -26.14 1.07 20.97
C PRO A 39 -25.38 -0.25 20.87
N LEU A 40 -25.71 -1.23 21.73
CA LEU A 40 -25.04 -2.52 21.72
C LEU A 40 -25.23 -3.28 20.40
N VAL A 41 -26.44 -3.25 19.85
CA VAL A 41 -26.76 -3.82 18.53
C VAL A 41 -25.94 -3.13 17.43
N HIS A 42 -25.82 -1.80 17.48
CA HIS A 42 -25.00 -1.04 16.53
C HIS A 42 -23.51 -1.38 16.66
N TYR A 43 -22.99 -1.54 17.89
CA TYR A 43 -21.61 -1.93 18.13
C TYR A 43 -21.29 -3.30 17.52
N ILE A 44 -22.15 -4.29 17.76
CA ILE A 44 -22.01 -5.63 17.17
C ILE A 44 -22.00 -5.54 15.63
N ALA A 45 -22.91 -4.75 15.06
CA ALA A 45 -22.98 -4.57 13.62
C ALA A 45 -21.74 -3.87 13.04
N SER A 46 -21.18 -2.88 13.74
CA SER A 46 -19.95 -2.17 13.34
C SER A 46 -18.74 -3.12 13.37
N VAL A 47 -18.59 -3.90 14.44
CA VAL A 47 -17.51 -4.92 14.55
C VAL A 47 -17.56 -5.92 13.39
N HIS A 48 -18.75 -6.44 13.06
CA HIS A 48 -18.88 -7.39 11.94
C HIS A 48 -18.55 -6.77 10.56
N ARG A 49 -18.73 -5.48 10.39
CA ARG A 49 -18.38 -4.78 9.15
C ARG A 49 -16.93 -4.28 9.13
N GLY A 50 -16.24 -4.30 10.26
CA GLY A 50 -14.92 -3.70 10.38
C GLY A 50 -14.95 -2.16 10.39
N ASP A 51 -16.08 -1.56 10.80
CA ASP A 51 -16.27 -0.12 10.90
C ASP A 51 -16.03 0.35 12.36
N PRO A 52 -15.67 1.64 12.57
CA PRO A 52 -15.63 2.21 13.91
C PRO A 52 -16.99 2.12 14.61
N MET A 53 -16.98 1.93 15.92
CA MET A 53 -18.19 1.91 16.75
C MET A 53 -18.76 3.33 16.88
N PRO A 54 -20.09 3.53 16.72
CA PRO A 54 -20.70 4.83 16.98
C PRO A 54 -20.61 5.18 18.47
N VAL A 55 -20.24 6.41 18.80
CA VAL A 55 -20.16 6.88 20.20
C VAL A 55 -21.55 7.31 20.65
N GLU A 56 -22.35 6.36 21.14
CA GLU A 56 -23.74 6.57 21.54
C GLU A 56 -24.13 5.71 22.76
N GLY A 57 -25.25 6.05 23.40
CA GLY A 57 -25.79 5.31 24.54
C GLY A 57 -25.38 5.86 25.90
N ALA A 58 -25.33 5.00 26.92
CA ALA A 58 -24.86 5.36 28.28
C ALA A 58 -23.37 5.76 28.28
N LEU A 59 -22.92 6.54 29.22
CA LEU A 59 -21.55 7.06 29.31
C LEU A 59 -20.51 5.91 29.29
N GLU A 60 -20.79 4.83 29.95
CA GLU A 60 -19.92 3.63 30.00
C GLU A 60 -19.77 2.99 28.61
N LEU A 61 -20.85 2.96 27.82
CA LEU A 61 -20.83 2.45 26.45
C LEU A 61 -20.10 3.41 25.52
N GLN A 62 -20.27 4.74 25.68
CA GLN A 62 -19.51 5.74 24.93
C GLN A 62 -18.02 5.61 25.18
N SER A 63 -17.60 5.53 26.45
CA SER A 63 -16.19 5.33 26.82
C SER A 63 -15.63 4.00 26.25
N LEU A 64 -16.43 2.93 26.25
CA LEU A 64 -16.05 1.67 25.64
C LEU A 64 -15.84 1.83 24.11
N ALA A 65 -16.76 2.51 23.43
CA ALA A 65 -16.64 2.76 21.98
C ALA A 65 -15.40 3.59 21.66
N GLU A 66 -15.10 4.63 22.42
CA GLU A 66 -13.89 5.45 22.25
C GLU A 66 -12.61 4.64 22.42
N ILE A 67 -12.51 3.83 23.46
CA ILE A 67 -11.35 2.95 23.70
C ILE A 67 -11.19 1.92 22.56
N CYS A 68 -12.29 1.28 22.17
CA CYS A 68 -12.26 0.31 21.09
C CYS A 68 -11.89 0.95 19.74
N ASN A 69 -12.41 2.14 19.44
CA ASN A 69 -12.07 2.86 18.22
C ASN A 69 -10.59 3.27 18.19
N ALA A 70 -10.04 3.75 19.30
CA ALA A 70 -8.62 4.09 19.42
C ALA A 70 -7.74 2.84 19.19
N ALA A 71 -8.06 1.70 19.80
CA ALA A 71 -7.34 0.44 19.59
C ALA A 71 -7.48 -0.08 18.14
N PHE A 72 -8.64 0.12 17.52
CA PHE A 72 -8.87 -0.22 16.12
C PHE A 72 -8.01 0.62 15.18
N GLU A 73 -7.96 1.95 15.38
CA GLU A 73 -7.12 2.87 14.60
C GLU A 73 -5.63 2.52 14.74
N GLU A 74 -5.15 2.28 15.97
CA GLU A 74 -3.77 1.85 16.23
C GLU A 74 -3.43 0.53 15.51
N THR A 75 -4.36 -0.43 15.53
CA THR A 75 -4.20 -1.71 14.84
C THR A 75 -4.12 -1.52 13.32
N GLN A 76 -4.99 -0.68 12.74
CA GLN A 76 -5.01 -0.37 11.32
C GLN A 76 -3.70 0.31 10.88
N GLU A 77 -3.21 1.28 11.66
CA GLU A 77 -1.96 1.98 11.37
C GLU A 77 -0.77 1.02 11.45
N THR A 78 -0.71 0.20 12.48
CA THR A 78 0.33 -0.84 12.64
C THR A 78 0.32 -1.82 11.47
N GLN A 79 -0.85 -2.26 11.02
CA GLN A 79 -0.98 -3.14 9.86
C GLN A 79 -0.49 -2.48 8.56
N LYS A 80 -0.76 -1.18 8.36
CA LYS A 80 -0.24 -0.43 7.20
C LYS A 80 1.28 -0.37 7.21
N ILE A 81 1.88 -0.07 8.37
CA ILE A 81 3.33 -0.02 8.54
C ILE A 81 3.96 -1.39 8.25
N ILE A 82 3.44 -2.46 8.88
CA ILE A 82 3.95 -3.82 8.67
C ILE A 82 3.83 -4.23 7.19
N ARG A 83 2.72 -3.89 6.55
CA ARG A 83 2.52 -4.19 5.13
C ARG A 83 3.51 -3.41 4.26
N HIS A 84 3.71 -2.12 4.54
CA HIS A 84 4.66 -1.29 3.81
C HIS A 84 6.09 -1.85 3.95
N GLU A 85 6.54 -2.17 5.17
CA GLU A 85 7.84 -2.79 5.43
C GLU A 85 8.00 -4.15 4.74
N ALA A 86 6.95 -4.95 4.67
CA ALA A 86 6.98 -6.23 3.97
C ALA A 86 7.03 -6.10 2.44
N GLU A 87 6.52 -5.03 1.87
CA GLU A 87 6.40 -4.82 0.42
C GLU A 87 7.48 -3.91 -0.17
N HIS A 88 8.15 -3.06 0.63
CA HIS A 88 9.11 -2.06 0.18
C HIS A 88 10.55 -2.37 0.64
N ASP A 89 11.51 -1.81 -0.07
CA ASP A 89 12.93 -1.80 0.31
C ASP A 89 13.19 -0.62 1.27
N PRO A 90 13.78 -0.86 2.46
CA PRO A 90 13.92 0.17 3.49
C PRO A 90 14.89 1.29 3.13
N LEU A 91 15.80 1.09 2.17
CA LEU A 91 16.76 2.11 1.75
C LEU A 91 16.17 3.07 0.71
N THR A 92 15.35 2.56 -0.20
CA THR A 92 14.90 3.27 -1.40
C THR A 92 13.41 3.60 -1.40
N ASP A 93 12.64 2.92 -0.55
CA ASP A 93 11.18 2.98 -0.55
C ASP A 93 10.55 2.58 -1.91
N LEU A 94 11.29 1.83 -2.73
CA LEU A 94 10.76 1.12 -3.88
C LEU A 94 10.16 -0.21 -3.43
N LEU A 95 9.33 -0.83 -4.27
CA LEU A 95 8.90 -2.20 -4.01
C LEU A 95 10.11 -3.13 -3.95
N ASN A 96 10.09 -4.08 -3.03
CA ASN A 96 11.20 -5.01 -2.83
C ASN A 96 11.13 -6.22 -3.78
N ARG A 97 12.16 -7.09 -3.73
CA ARG A 97 12.24 -8.33 -4.51
C ARG A 97 11.03 -9.26 -4.28
N GLY A 98 10.53 -9.34 -3.03
CA GLY A 98 9.34 -10.14 -2.71
C GLY A 98 8.10 -9.68 -3.47
N SER A 99 7.92 -8.36 -3.55
CA SER A 99 6.85 -7.74 -4.34
C SER A 99 7.02 -7.97 -5.84
N PHE A 100 8.25 -7.89 -6.37
CA PHE A 100 8.53 -8.25 -7.77
C PHE A 100 8.15 -9.70 -8.07
N ASN A 101 8.57 -10.65 -7.26
CA ASN A 101 8.27 -12.07 -7.41
C ASN A 101 6.77 -12.39 -7.36
N ARG A 102 5.98 -11.55 -6.70
CA ARG A 102 4.52 -11.67 -6.62
C ARG A 102 3.83 -11.02 -7.82
N ILE A 103 4.25 -9.80 -8.22
CA ILE A 103 3.56 -8.99 -9.24
C ILE A 103 3.92 -9.43 -10.66
N PHE A 104 5.19 -9.69 -10.96
CA PHE A 104 5.65 -10.03 -12.30
C PHE A 104 4.93 -11.25 -12.91
N PRO A 105 4.75 -12.39 -12.21
CA PRO A 105 3.98 -13.52 -12.74
C PRO A 105 2.52 -13.19 -13.04
N ILE A 106 1.91 -12.30 -12.25
CA ILE A 106 0.52 -11.85 -12.47
C ILE A 106 0.44 -11.05 -13.78
N CYS A 107 1.39 -10.13 -14.01
CA CYS A 107 1.49 -9.40 -15.29
C CYS A 107 1.68 -10.34 -16.47
N CYS A 108 2.55 -11.36 -16.34
CA CYS A 108 2.79 -12.36 -17.39
C CYS A 108 1.56 -13.23 -17.73
N GLN A 109 0.69 -13.48 -16.75
CA GLN A 109 -0.57 -14.22 -16.94
C GLN A 109 -1.70 -13.33 -17.47
N GLY A 110 -1.57 -12.03 -17.32
CA GLY A 110 -2.53 -11.04 -17.80
C GLY A 110 -2.57 -10.94 -19.33
N LYS A 111 -3.60 -10.27 -19.85
CA LYS A 111 -3.75 -10.01 -21.30
C LYS A 111 -3.26 -8.62 -21.70
N THR A 112 -3.05 -7.74 -20.73
CA THR A 112 -2.59 -6.36 -20.96
C THR A 112 -1.10 -6.40 -21.29
N PRO A 113 -0.66 -5.82 -22.40
CA PRO A 113 0.76 -5.76 -22.74
C PRO A 113 1.51 -4.88 -21.75
N PHE A 114 2.76 -5.22 -21.47
CA PHE A 114 3.64 -4.47 -20.59
C PHE A 114 5.09 -4.58 -21.04
N ALA A 115 5.95 -3.69 -20.56
CA ALA A 115 7.39 -3.78 -20.75
C ALA A 115 8.08 -4.03 -19.42
N LEU A 116 9.08 -4.92 -19.41
CA LEU A 116 10.01 -5.12 -18.32
C LEU A 116 11.30 -4.37 -18.63
N VAL A 117 11.74 -3.53 -17.70
CA VAL A 117 13.02 -2.82 -17.73
C VAL A 117 13.86 -3.28 -16.55
N LEU A 118 15.05 -3.76 -16.80
CA LEU A 118 16.06 -4.11 -15.79
C LEU A 118 17.16 -3.06 -15.80
N VAL A 119 17.59 -2.63 -14.63
CA VAL A 119 18.59 -1.56 -14.44
C VAL A 119 19.63 -2.03 -13.44
N ASP A 120 20.90 -1.75 -13.73
CA ASP A 120 22.03 -2.12 -12.88
C ASP A 120 22.99 -0.93 -12.78
N ILE A 121 23.52 -0.66 -11.60
CA ILE A 121 24.50 0.43 -11.37
C ILE A 121 25.88 -0.04 -11.79
N ASP A 122 26.45 0.63 -12.79
CA ASP A 122 27.77 0.29 -13.28
C ASP A 122 28.85 0.50 -12.23
N HIS A 123 29.74 -0.47 -12.11
CA HIS A 123 30.89 -0.40 -11.19
C HIS A 123 30.54 -0.15 -9.72
N PHE A 124 29.34 -0.54 -9.27
CA PHE A 124 28.86 -0.28 -7.91
C PHE A 124 29.82 -0.76 -6.81
N LYS A 125 30.43 -1.95 -6.99
CA LYS A 125 31.45 -2.44 -6.07
C LYS A 125 32.63 -1.46 -5.96
N SER A 126 33.09 -0.88 -7.06
CA SER A 126 34.17 0.10 -7.06
C SER A 126 33.80 1.38 -6.29
N ILE A 127 32.53 1.82 -6.38
CA ILE A 127 32.03 2.96 -5.59
C ILE A 127 32.15 2.64 -4.09
N ASN A 128 31.69 1.47 -3.67
CA ASN A 128 31.80 1.03 -2.27
C ASN A 128 33.25 0.91 -1.81
N ASP A 129 34.10 0.28 -2.61
CA ASP A 129 35.48 0.02 -2.26
C ASP A 129 36.33 1.31 -2.17
N THR A 130 36.01 2.34 -2.99
CA THR A 130 36.76 3.60 -3.06
C THR A 130 36.17 4.68 -2.13
N CYS A 131 34.84 4.80 -2.03
CA CYS A 131 34.16 5.90 -1.34
C CYS A 131 33.41 5.45 -0.09
N GLY A 132 33.38 4.14 0.20
CA GLY A 132 32.70 3.54 1.35
C GLY A 132 31.21 3.26 1.10
N HIS A 133 30.63 2.43 1.96
CA HIS A 133 29.23 1.97 1.82
C HIS A 133 28.21 3.11 1.87
N THR A 134 28.47 4.18 2.61
CA THR A 134 27.58 5.36 2.64
C THR A 134 27.45 6.01 1.27
N ALA A 135 28.52 6.07 0.49
CA ALA A 135 28.49 6.60 -0.88
C ALA A 135 27.69 5.65 -1.83
N GLY A 136 27.82 4.33 -1.62
CA GLY A 136 27.02 3.35 -2.31
C GLY A 136 25.52 3.47 -2.01
N ASP A 137 25.16 3.65 -0.74
CA ASP A 137 23.78 3.86 -0.33
C ASP A 137 23.18 5.13 -0.95
N GLU A 138 23.95 6.22 -1.00
CA GLU A 138 23.51 7.46 -1.67
C GLU A 138 23.39 7.28 -3.19
N ALA A 139 24.26 6.48 -3.82
CA ALA A 139 24.13 6.12 -5.22
C ALA A 139 22.81 5.35 -5.47
N ILE A 140 22.52 4.35 -4.65
CA ILE A 140 21.26 3.56 -4.72
C ILE A 140 20.03 4.46 -4.55
N LYS A 141 19.97 5.31 -3.53
CA LYS A 141 18.88 6.25 -3.29
C LYS A 141 18.67 7.21 -4.47
N ARG A 142 19.77 7.67 -5.06
CA ARG A 142 19.71 8.55 -6.22
C ARG A 142 19.11 7.85 -7.42
N ILE A 143 19.53 6.64 -7.76
CA ILE A 143 18.94 5.86 -8.86
C ILE A 143 17.46 5.59 -8.59
N ALA A 144 17.09 5.20 -7.37
CA ALA A 144 15.70 5.01 -7.00
C ALA A 144 14.84 6.27 -7.22
N SER A 145 15.35 7.45 -6.85
CA SER A 145 14.67 8.73 -7.09
C SER A 145 14.53 9.05 -8.58
N GLN A 146 15.56 8.78 -9.38
CA GLN A 146 15.52 8.98 -10.84
C GLN A 146 14.51 8.04 -11.50
N LEU A 147 14.44 6.77 -11.07
CA LEU A 147 13.43 5.82 -11.54
C LEU A 147 12.02 6.28 -11.20
N LYS A 148 11.76 6.69 -9.95
CA LYS A 148 10.45 7.25 -9.55
C LYS A 148 10.04 8.47 -10.42
N SER A 149 10.99 9.28 -10.84
CA SER A 149 10.73 10.47 -11.66
C SER A 149 10.58 10.17 -13.15
N ALA A 150 11.27 9.14 -13.66
CA ALA A 150 11.27 8.78 -15.08
C ALA A 150 10.03 7.95 -15.49
N PHE A 151 9.42 7.21 -14.55
CA PHE A 151 8.27 6.35 -14.80
C PHE A 151 7.00 6.91 -14.15
N ARG A 152 5.83 6.40 -14.59
CA ARG A 152 4.52 6.87 -14.13
C ARG A 152 4.18 6.28 -12.75
N SER A 153 3.22 6.87 -12.06
CA SER A 153 2.69 6.35 -10.80
C SER A 153 2.02 4.97 -10.92
N GLU A 154 1.53 4.65 -12.11
CA GLU A 154 0.91 3.36 -12.44
C GLU A 154 1.94 2.27 -12.73
N ASP A 155 3.19 2.64 -13.05
CA ASP A 155 4.29 1.70 -13.28
C ASP A 155 4.85 1.20 -11.94
N TYR A 156 5.21 -0.08 -11.89
CA TYR A 156 5.81 -0.66 -10.70
C TYR A 156 7.33 -0.54 -10.76
N THR A 157 7.93 0.14 -9.79
CA THR A 157 9.38 0.26 -9.64
C THR A 157 9.87 -0.56 -8.46
N PHE A 158 10.91 -1.37 -8.67
CA PHE A 158 11.41 -2.34 -7.71
C PHE A 158 12.93 -2.19 -7.51
N ARG A 159 13.38 -2.49 -6.29
CA ARG A 159 14.78 -2.89 -6.04
C ARG A 159 14.82 -4.40 -5.85
N ILE A 160 15.49 -5.10 -6.76
CA ILE A 160 15.50 -6.57 -6.81
C ILE A 160 16.83 -7.19 -6.34
N GLY A 161 17.86 -6.37 -6.19
CA GLY A 161 19.20 -6.77 -5.73
C GLY A 161 19.89 -5.63 -5.01
N GLY A 162 21.19 -5.78 -4.73
CA GLY A 162 22.00 -4.75 -4.10
C GLY A 162 22.04 -3.46 -4.91
N ASP A 163 22.40 -3.59 -6.17
CA ASP A 163 22.55 -2.55 -7.20
C ASP A 163 21.62 -2.73 -8.38
N GLU A 164 20.67 -3.69 -8.29
CA GLU A 164 19.76 -4.08 -9.37
C GLU A 164 18.35 -3.57 -9.10
N PHE A 165 17.74 -2.99 -10.13
CA PHE A 165 16.37 -2.49 -10.12
C PHE A 165 15.58 -3.08 -11.28
N ALA A 166 14.26 -3.08 -11.14
CA ALA A 166 13.34 -3.44 -12.20
C ALA A 166 12.19 -2.46 -12.29
N VAL A 167 11.65 -2.26 -13.50
CA VAL A 167 10.41 -1.52 -13.72
C VAL A 167 9.48 -2.36 -14.59
N ILE A 168 8.22 -2.48 -14.17
CA ILE A 168 7.14 -3.02 -14.98
C ILE A 168 6.28 -1.85 -15.44
N MET A 169 6.36 -1.53 -16.73
CA MET A 169 5.54 -0.49 -17.35
C MET A 169 4.23 -1.10 -17.82
N VAL A 170 3.14 -0.78 -17.17
CA VAL A 170 1.82 -1.34 -17.47
C VAL A 170 1.16 -0.67 -18.68
N ASP A 171 0.37 -1.43 -19.42
CA ASP A 171 -0.33 -0.96 -20.63
C ASP A 171 0.60 -0.33 -21.69
N VAL A 172 1.73 -1.01 -21.92
CA VAL A 172 2.77 -0.60 -22.86
C VAL A 172 3.10 -1.78 -23.79
N SER A 173 2.90 -1.59 -25.09
CA SER A 173 3.18 -2.59 -26.14
C SER A 173 4.43 -2.24 -26.95
N GLU A 174 4.92 -3.19 -27.74
CA GLU A 174 6.07 -3.00 -28.64
C GLU A 174 5.89 -1.84 -29.65
N ALA A 175 4.65 -1.44 -29.93
CA ALA A 175 4.36 -0.27 -30.75
C ALA A 175 4.87 1.05 -30.12
N LEU A 176 5.14 1.09 -28.81
CA LEU A 176 5.69 2.21 -28.09
C LEU A 176 7.21 2.09 -27.86
N ARG A 177 7.91 1.33 -28.70
CA ARG A 177 9.38 1.14 -28.63
C ARG A 177 10.13 2.46 -28.66
N GLU A 178 9.89 3.33 -29.66
CA GLU A 178 10.56 4.62 -29.79
C GLU A 178 10.37 5.54 -28.57
N PRO A 179 9.14 5.73 -28.02
CA PRO A 179 8.95 6.45 -26.76
C PRO A 179 9.69 5.85 -25.57
N LEU A 180 9.81 4.52 -25.49
CA LEU A 180 10.57 3.86 -24.44
C LEU A 180 12.07 4.10 -24.62
N GLU A 181 12.61 3.96 -25.83
CA GLU A 181 14.01 4.24 -26.13
C GLU A 181 14.41 5.65 -25.71
N GLU A 182 13.62 6.66 -26.08
CA GLU A 182 13.85 8.05 -25.68
C GLU A 182 13.85 8.22 -24.16
N ARG A 183 12.91 7.57 -23.46
CA ARG A 183 12.83 7.61 -22.00
C ARG A 183 14.06 6.98 -21.36
N LEU A 184 14.50 5.81 -21.84
CA LEU A 184 15.68 5.12 -21.33
C LEU A 184 16.97 5.92 -21.60
N ARG A 185 17.07 6.55 -22.78
CA ARG A 185 18.17 7.46 -23.12
C ARG A 185 18.24 8.62 -22.13
N LEU A 186 17.12 9.32 -21.93
CA LEU A 186 17.03 10.44 -20.99
C LEU A 186 17.36 10.02 -19.54
N LEU A 187 16.95 8.84 -19.14
CA LEU A 187 17.27 8.29 -17.81
C LEU A 187 18.80 8.09 -17.66
N CYS A 188 19.45 7.45 -18.64
CA CYS A 188 20.91 7.26 -18.63
C CYS A 188 21.65 8.60 -18.59
N ASP A 189 21.24 9.57 -19.43
CA ASP A 189 21.84 10.91 -19.51
C ASP A 189 21.67 11.68 -18.19
N THR A 190 20.49 11.61 -17.58
CA THR A 190 20.18 12.27 -16.30
C THR A 190 21.00 11.71 -15.16
N VAL A 191 21.16 10.39 -15.11
CA VAL A 191 22.00 9.72 -14.09
C VAL A 191 23.45 10.14 -14.24
N ALA A 192 23.99 10.15 -15.46
CA ALA A 192 25.37 10.52 -15.72
C ALA A 192 25.66 12.02 -15.47
N GLY A 193 24.71 12.90 -15.79
CA GLY A 193 24.86 14.35 -15.69
C GLY A 193 24.74 14.93 -14.29
N SER A 194 24.28 14.18 -13.31
CA SER A 194 24.05 14.68 -11.95
C SER A 194 25.33 14.60 -11.09
N SER A 195 26.08 15.67 -10.96
CA SER A 195 27.23 15.75 -10.05
C SER A 195 26.81 16.36 -8.70
N THR A 196 26.71 15.52 -7.68
CA THR A 196 26.34 15.94 -6.30
C THR A 196 27.37 15.46 -5.27
N GLY A 197 28.66 15.66 -5.52
CA GLY A 197 29.72 15.26 -4.60
C GLY A 197 30.00 13.73 -4.56
N LEU A 198 29.23 12.94 -5.28
CA LEU A 198 29.49 11.51 -5.54
C LEU A 198 30.40 11.35 -6.78
N PRO A 199 31.14 10.24 -6.88
CA PRO A 199 31.81 9.91 -8.14
C PRO A 199 30.79 9.80 -9.28
N PRO A 200 31.24 9.93 -10.55
CA PRO A 200 30.36 9.72 -11.71
C PRO A 200 29.67 8.35 -11.61
N ILE A 201 28.37 8.35 -11.67
CA ILE A 201 27.55 7.13 -11.64
C ILE A 201 26.94 6.95 -13.02
N SER A 202 26.98 5.72 -13.54
CA SER A 202 26.25 5.31 -14.73
C SER A 202 25.42 4.08 -14.46
N ILE A 203 24.46 3.81 -15.33
CA ILE A 203 23.60 2.64 -15.30
C ILE A 203 23.62 1.93 -16.64
N SER A 204 23.52 0.62 -16.60
CA SER A 204 23.21 -0.23 -17.75
C SER A 204 21.75 -0.65 -17.68
N VAL A 205 21.04 -0.58 -18.81
CA VAL A 205 19.60 -0.85 -18.87
C VAL A 205 19.27 -1.87 -19.95
N GLY A 206 18.53 -2.91 -19.59
CA GLY A 206 17.96 -3.89 -20.53
C GLY A 206 16.45 -3.89 -20.46
N ALA A 207 15.76 -3.92 -21.59
CA ALA A 207 14.30 -3.95 -21.60
C ALA A 207 13.76 -4.98 -22.59
N ALA A 208 12.54 -5.49 -22.35
CA ALA A 208 11.82 -6.34 -23.27
C ALA A 208 10.31 -6.12 -23.13
N PHE A 209 9.58 -6.18 -24.25
CA PHE A 209 8.12 -6.10 -24.31
C PHE A 209 7.50 -7.48 -24.12
N SER A 210 6.36 -7.56 -23.43
CA SER A 210 5.63 -8.81 -23.25
C SER A 210 5.05 -9.35 -24.56
N ASP A 211 4.72 -8.46 -25.50
CA ASP A 211 4.17 -8.74 -26.83
C ASP A 211 5.22 -8.72 -27.95
N ARG A 212 6.51 -8.84 -27.62
CA ARG A 212 7.62 -8.87 -28.59
C ARG A 212 7.47 -9.98 -29.63
N ARG A 213 7.85 -9.70 -30.87
CA ARG A 213 7.59 -10.59 -32.02
C ARG A 213 8.39 -11.91 -32.01
N ASN A 214 9.62 -11.86 -31.53
CA ASN A 214 10.54 -13.01 -31.58
C ASN A 214 11.13 -13.29 -30.20
N PRO A 215 10.33 -13.84 -29.26
CA PRO A 215 10.85 -14.20 -27.94
C PRO A 215 11.87 -15.34 -28.08
N GLU A 216 13.08 -15.15 -27.57
CA GLU A 216 14.10 -16.20 -27.52
C GLU A 216 13.94 -17.07 -26.26
N SER A 217 13.37 -16.50 -25.19
CA SER A 217 13.21 -17.15 -23.90
C SER A 217 12.02 -16.56 -23.12
N THR A 218 12.07 -16.62 -21.80
CA THR A 218 11.13 -15.87 -20.94
C THR A 218 11.35 -14.38 -21.07
N LEU A 219 10.34 -13.57 -20.75
CA LEU A 219 10.46 -12.11 -20.81
C LEU A 219 11.61 -11.59 -19.93
N PHE A 220 11.78 -12.18 -18.75
CA PHE A 220 12.87 -11.82 -17.86
C PHE A 220 14.24 -12.10 -18.48
N ASN A 221 14.42 -13.29 -19.03
CA ASN A 221 15.70 -13.68 -19.66
C ASN A 221 16.03 -12.82 -20.89
N ASP A 222 15.00 -12.44 -21.68
CA ASP A 222 15.20 -11.58 -22.86
C ASP A 222 15.60 -10.15 -22.44
N ALA A 223 14.99 -9.59 -21.38
CA ALA A 223 15.40 -8.31 -20.80
C ALA A 223 16.81 -8.38 -20.17
N ASP A 224 17.12 -9.46 -19.46
CA ASP A 224 18.43 -9.70 -18.85
C ASP A 224 19.52 -9.84 -19.93
N LYS A 225 19.24 -10.55 -21.04
CA LYS A 225 20.15 -10.63 -22.20
C LYS A 225 20.44 -9.25 -22.79
N ALA A 226 19.41 -8.41 -22.93
CA ALA A 226 19.60 -7.03 -23.40
C ALA A 226 20.47 -6.22 -22.43
N LEU A 227 20.30 -6.37 -21.12
CA LEU A 227 21.13 -5.75 -20.09
C LEU A 227 22.57 -6.26 -20.15
N TYR A 228 22.75 -7.57 -20.28
CA TYR A 228 24.08 -8.17 -20.41
C TYR A 228 24.83 -7.65 -21.64
N ASP A 229 24.15 -7.53 -22.79
CA ASP A 229 24.72 -6.98 -24.01
C ASP A 229 25.23 -5.53 -23.80
N VAL A 230 24.51 -4.69 -23.04
CA VAL A 230 24.97 -3.34 -22.69
C VAL A 230 26.23 -3.39 -21.85
N LYS A 231 26.28 -4.29 -20.83
CA LYS A 231 27.44 -4.44 -19.93
C LYS A 231 28.70 -4.90 -20.69
N GLU A 232 28.57 -5.74 -21.70
CA GLU A 232 29.68 -6.20 -22.55
C GLU A 232 30.17 -5.14 -23.55
N HIS A 233 29.30 -4.23 -24.00
CA HIS A 233 29.60 -3.23 -25.04
C HIS A 233 29.90 -1.84 -24.51
N GLY A 234 30.36 -1.72 -23.26
CA GLY A 234 30.88 -0.46 -22.73
C GLY A 234 30.07 0.16 -21.61
N LYS A 235 28.93 -0.42 -21.23
CA LYS A 235 28.05 0.08 -20.14
C LYS A 235 27.45 1.47 -20.41
N ALA A 236 26.90 2.13 -19.38
CA ALA A 236 26.38 3.49 -19.43
C ALA A 236 25.39 3.71 -20.61
N SER A 237 24.53 2.75 -20.89
CA SER A 237 23.62 2.75 -22.05
C SER A 237 22.42 1.87 -21.79
N TYR A 238 21.56 1.76 -22.79
CA TYR A 238 20.38 0.91 -22.75
C TYR A 238 20.27 0.04 -24.03
N ARG A 239 19.53 -1.04 -23.91
CA ARG A 239 19.13 -1.89 -25.04
C ARG A 239 17.73 -2.46 -24.83
N ILE A 240 16.93 -2.48 -25.90
CA ILE A 240 15.64 -3.17 -25.91
C ILE A 240 15.80 -4.43 -26.74
N PHE A 241 15.40 -5.56 -26.17
CA PHE A 241 15.44 -6.86 -26.82
C PHE A 241 14.56 -6.89 -28.09
N GLY A 242 15.03 -7.48 -29.18
CA GLY A 242 14.35 -7.59 -30.49
C GLY A 242 14.80 -6.65 -31.57
#